data_658c1ab40b31a956a4468bdc6576a725
#
_entry.id   658c1ab40b31a956a4468bdc6576a725
#
_cell.length_a   1.000
_cell.length_b   1.000
_cell.length_c   1.000
_cell.angle_alpha   90.00
_cell.angle_beta   90.00
_cell.angle_gamma   90.00
#
_symmetry.space_group_name_H-M   'P 1'
#
loop_
_entity.id
_entity.type
_entity.pdbx_description
1 polymer ?
#
loop_
_entity_poly.entity_id
_entity_poly.type
_entity_poly.pdbx_seq_one_letter_code
_entity_poly.pdbx_strand_id
1 'polypeptide(L)'
;MARQSVSKHLAILEAANLVTTIRRGREKLHYLNAEPINEIADRWINRFDQERVRALADLKRALEEEMPMDRPQFVYTTYIRTTPERLWQALTQPAFTRRWWQVTFETDWKVGSPMTWTNNGITIADPEQIVLESDPFRRLAYTWHTFTPGLRERLGDDLFAKVSKERRSRVAFEIQQIGDLVKLTVVHDDFEPDSTAASMVQHGWPVFLSSLETLPETDEPLASSR
;
A
#
# COMPACT_ATOMS: atom_id res chain seq x y z
N MET A 1 25.36 1.50 -42.76
CA MET A 1 25.75 2.69 -41.93
C MET A 1 25.78 2.41 -40.42
N ALA A 2 25.16 1.37 -39.90
CA ALA A 2 25.07 1.14 -38.44
C ALA A 2 26.38 0.73 -37.72
N ARG A 3 27.24 -0.10 -38.34
CA ARG A 3 28.45 -0.66 -37.69
C ARG A 3 29.52 0.40 -37.34
N GLN A 4 29.80 1.37 -38.21
CA GLN A 4 30.78 2.42 -37.95
C GLN A 4 30.37 3.37 -36.83
N SER A 5 29.07 3.67 -36.73
CA SER A 5 28.53 4.52 -35.66
C SER A 5 28.65 3.83 -34.30
N VAL A 6 28.31 2.57 -34.18
CA VAL A 6 28.42 1.79 -32.93
C VAL A 6 29.87 1.71 -32.45
N SER A 7 30.83 1.40 -33.36
CA SER A 7 32.24 1.34 -33.01
C SER A 7 32.81 2.66 -32.52
N LYS A 8 32.36 3.80 -33.09
CA LYS A 8 32.74 5.13 -32.64
C LYS A 8 32.20 5.47 -31.24
N HIS A 9 30.97 5.12 -30.97
CA HIS A 9 30.36 5.30 -29.62
C HIS A 9 31.06 4.44 -28.57
N LEU A 10 31.32 3.17 -28.88
CA LEU A 10 32.06 2.28 -27.98
C LEU A 10 33.46 2.78 -27.66
N ALA A 11 34.17 3.35 -28.66
CA ALA A 11 35.50 3.93 -28.46
C ALA A 11 35.46 5.16 -27.52
N ILE A 12 34.41 6.01 -27.61
CA ILE A 12 34.21 7.14 -26.72
C ILE A 12 33.93 6.66 -25.27
N LEU A 13 33.10 5.64 -25.11
CA LEU A 13 32.80 5.07 -23.80
C LEU A 13 34.02 4.38 -23.17
N GLU A 14 34.85 3.73 -23.99
CA GLU A 14 36.11 3.13 -23.56
C GLU A 14 37.14 4.20 -23.15
N ALA A 15 37.24 5.30 -23.90
CA ALA A 15 38.08 6.44 -23.55
C ALA A 15 37.63 7.18 -22.29
N ALA A 16 36.31 7.17 -22.00
CA ALA A 16 35.71 7.70 -20.78
C ALA A 16 35.77 6.71 -19.60
N ASN A 17 36.41 5.56 -19.74
CA ASN A 17 36.48 4.49 -18.74
C ASN A 17 35.13 3.94 -18.30
N LEU A 18 34.06 4.15 -19.07
CA LEU A 18 32.72 3.60 -18.80
C LEU A 18 32.54 2.18 -19.35
N VAL A 19 33.44 1.75 -20.24
CA VAL A 19 33.44 0.42 -20.83
C VAL A 19 34.86 -0.15 -20.79
N THR A 20 34.99 -1.36 -20.30
CA THR A 20 36.23 -2.16 -20.41
C THR A 20 36.09 -3.17 -21.52
N THR A 21 37.22 -3.57 -22.14
CA THR A 21 37.20 -4.50 -23.26
C THR A 21 38.11 -5.68 -23.04
N ILE A 22 37.65 -6.87 -23.45
CA ILE A 22 38.40 -8.09 -23.40
C ILE A 22 38.37 -8.71 -24.81
N ARG A 23 39.54 -9.15 -25.32
CA ARG A 23 39.61 -9.89 -26.58
C ARG A 23 39.48 -11.40 -26.33
N ARG A 24 38.53 -12.02 -27.02
CA ARG A 24 38.36 -13.46 -27.03
C ARG A 24 38.42 -13.96 -28.50
N GLY A 25 39.60 -14.41 -28.90
CA GLY A 25 39.84 -14.79 -30.30
C GLY A 25 39.73 -13.58 -31.24
N ARG A 26 38.79 -13.67 -32.21
CA ARG A 26 38.54 -12.56 -33.17
C ARG A 26 37.50 -11.54 -32.68
N GLU A 27 36.92 -11.75 -31.51
CA GLU A 27 35.87 -10.90 -30.94
C GLU A 27 36.45 -9.96 -29.90
N LYS A 28 35.98 -8.71 -29.91
CA LYS A 28 36.22 -7.70 -28.86
C LYS A 28 34.94 -7.55 -28.07
N LEU A 29 34.91 -8.08 -26.84
CA LEU A 29 33.79 -8.00 -25.91
C LEU A 29 33.89 -6.71 -25.12
N HIS A 30 32.77 -6.07 -24.92
CA HIS A 30 32.65 -4.80 -24.16
C HIS A 30 31.84 -5.05 -22.90
N TYR A 31 32.34 -4.63 -21.75
CA TYR A 31 31.70 -4.75 -20.44
C TYR A 31 31.53 -3.37 -19.82
N LEU A 32 30.41 -3.14 -19.17
CA LEU A 32 30.19 -1.91 -18.41
C LEU A 32 31.18 -1.84 -17.24
N ASN A 33 31.88 -0.71 -17.10
CA ASN A 33 32.67 -0.39 -15.91
C ASN A 33 31.81 0.44 -14.96
N ALA A 34 31.37 -0.17 -13.86
CA ALA A 34 30.50 0.47 -12.87
C ALA A 34 31.26 1.43 -11.94
N GLU A 35 32.60 1.35 -11.87
CA GLU A 35 33.40 2.14 -10.92
C GLU A 35 33.23 3.68 -11.10
N PRO A 36 33.36 4.28 -12.29
CA PRO A 36 33.12 5.70 -12.45
C PRO A 36 31.67 6.12 -12.23
N ILE A 37 30.72 5.22 -12.48
CA ILE A 37 29.30 5.46 -12.23
C ILE A 37 29.04 5.53 -10.73
N ASN A 38 29.63 4.61 -9.95
CA ASN A 38 29.54 4.62 -8.50
C ASN A 38 30.23 5.85 -7.88
N GLU A 39 31.39 6.27 -8.41
CA GLU A 39 32.04 7.51 -7.95
C GLU A 39 31.18 8.75 -8.17
N ILE A 40 30.48 8.83 -9.30
CA ILE A 40 29.53 9.91 -9.58
C ILE A 40 28.34 9.80 -8.64
N ALA A 41 27.75 8.60 -8.48
CA ALA A 41 26.65 8.35 -7.57
C ALA A 41 27.04 8.73 -6.12
N ASP A 42 28.21 8.31 -5.63
CA ASP A 42 28.71 8.63 -4.30
C ASP A 42 28.94 10.14 -4.11
N ARG A 43 29.46 10.81 -5.13
CA ARG A 43 29.72 12.26 -5.07
C ARG A 43 28.46 13.09 -5.05
N TRP A 44 27.41 12.67 -5.79
CA TRP A 44 26.17 13.43 -5.93
C TRP A 44 25.10 13.00 -4.91
N ILE A 45 24.93 11.70 -4.68
CA ILE A 45 23.95 11.16 -3.72
C ILE A 45 24.38 11.48 -2.30
N ASN A 46 25.66 11.28 -1.95
CA ASN A 46 26.17 11.58 -0.60
C ASN A 46 26.11 13.07 -0.23
N ARG A 47 26.16 13.98 -1.20
CA ARG A 47 26.15 15.42 -0.88
C ARG A 47 24.74 15.97 -0.66
N PHE A 48 23.72 15.39 -1.28
CA PHE A 48 22.34 15.88 -1.19
C PHE A 48 21.43 14.99 -0.33
N ASP A 49 21.79 13.74 -0.14
CA ASP A 49 20.95 12.76 0.57
C ASP A 49 21.42 12.44 1.98
N GLN A 50 22.64 12.76 2.40
CA GLN A 50 23.09 12.46 3.77
C GLN A 50 22.25 13.18 4.82
N GLU A 51 21.85 14.41 4.61
CA GLU A 51 20.95 15.14 5.53
C GLU A 51 19.52 14.54 5.48
N ARG A 52 19.03 14.18 4.30
CA ARG A 52 17.73 13.53 4.14
C ARG A 52 17.71 12.11 4.69
N VAL A 53 18.76 11.33 4.42
CA VAL A 53 18.91 9.96 4.94
C VAL A 53 19.06 10.00 6.47
N ARG A 54 19.79 10.97 7.03
CA ARG A 54 19.87 11.18 8.49
C ARG A 54 18.54 11.60 9.06
N ALA A 55 17.86 12.57 8.46
CA ALA A 55 16.53 13.01 8.89
C ALA A 55 15.48 11.88 8.79
N LEU A 56 15.54 11.05 7.75
CA LEU A 56 14.70 9.86 7.62
C LEU A 56 15.08 8.76 8.64
N ALA A 57 16.36 8.57 8.89
CA ALA A 57 16.81 7.61 9.91
C ALA A 57 16.48 8.07 11.33
N ASP A 58 16.57 9.37 11.60
CA ASP A 58 16.20 9.94 12.89
C ASP A 58 14.68 9.95 13.08
N LEU A 59 13.91 10.25 12.01
CA LEU A 59 12.47 10.13 12.02
C LEU A 59 12.03 8.68 12.19
N LYS A 60 12.66 7.75 11.47
CA LYS A 60 12.41 6.31 11.63
C LYS A 60 12.70 5.87 13.07
N ARG A 61 13.83 6.27 13.64
CA ARG A 61 14.21 5.96 15.02
C ARG A 61 13.24 6.57 16.03
N ALA A 62 12.84 7.83 15.87
CA ALA A 62 11.85 8.47 16.71
C ALA A 62 10.48 7.76 16.63
N LEU A 63 10.05 7.34 15.44
CA LEU A 63 8.83 6.55 15.25
C LEU A 63 8.96 5.14 15.82
N GLU A 64 10.15 4.52 15.75
CA GLU A 64 10.42 3.21 16.34
C GLU A 64 10.54 3.28 17.89
N GLU A 65 10.99 4.41 18.44
CA GLU A 65 11.06 4.64 19.89
C GLU A 65 9.68 5.00 20.49
N GLU A 66 8.79 5.66 19.72
CA GLU A 66 7.42 5.99 20.16
C GLU A 66 6.40 4.85 19.94
N MET A 67 6.72 3.89 19.08
CA MET A 67 5.86 2.73 18.82
C MET A 67 6.45 1.49 19.51
N PRO A 68 5.70 0.78 20.36
CA PRO A 68 6.12 -0.54 20.83
C PRO A 68 6.23 -1.44 19.59
N MET A 69 7.46 -1.82 19.21
CA MET A 69 7.83 -2.58 18.00
C MET A 69 7.30 -4.02 17.95
N ASP A 70 6.24 -4.35 18.68
CA ASP A 70 5.79 -5.74 18.86
C ASP A 70 4.34 -6.01 18.37
N ARG A 71 3.72 -5.05 17.68
CA ARG A 71 2.36 -5.26 17.17
C ARG A 71 2.33 -5.28 15.64
N PRO A 72 1.80 -6.35 15.04
CA PRO A 72 1.66 -6.40 13.59
C PRO A 72 0.81 -5.24 13.08
N GLN A 73 1.25 -4.61 12.01
CA GLN A 73 0.46 -3.61 11.27
C GLN A 73 0.61 -3.81 9.78
N PHE A 74 -0.40 -3.44 9.03
CA PHE A 74 -0.37 -3.36 7.58
C PHE A 74 -0.41 -1.89 7.17
N VAL A 75 0.54 -1.47 6.34
CA VAL A 75 0.57 -0.12 5.76
C VAL A 75 0.66 -0.25 4.25
N TYR A 76 -0.24 0.41 3.54
CA TYR A 76 -0.24 0.47 2.08
C TYR A 76 -0.41 1.91 1.63
N THR A 77 0.41 2.34 0.69
CA THR A 77 0.31 3.67 0.10
C THR A 77 0.20 3.57 -1.41
N THR A 78 -0.76 4.28 -1.96
CA THR A 78 -0.96 4.36 -3.42
C THR A 78 -1.30 5.79 -3.85
N TYR A 79 -1.21 6.04 -5.17
CA TYR A 79 -1.53 7.31 -5.80
C TYR A 79 -2.57 7.09 -6.87
N ILE A 80 -3.72 7.75 -6.74
CA ILE A 80 -4.90 7.56 -7.60
C ILE A 80 -5.17 8.88 -8.31
N ARG A 81 -5.44 8.82 -9.61
CA ARG A 81 -5.87 10.00 -10.39
C ARG A 81 -7.35 10.27 -10.13
N THR A 82 -7.61 11.03 -9.07
CA THR A 82 -8.97 11.35 -8.59
C THR A 82 -8.93 12.63 -7.74
N THR A 83 -10.07 13.00 -7.13
CA THR A 83 -10.13 14.05 -6.11
C THR A 83 -10.39 13.45 -4.72
N PRO A 84 -10.02 14.17 -3.63
CA PRO A 84 -10.30 13.72 -2.28
C PRO A 84 -11.79 13.43 -2.02
N GLU A 85 -12.69 14.23 -2.64
CA GLU A 85 -14.13 14.06 -2.51
C GLU A 85 -14.62 12.76 -3.16
N ARG A 86 -14.13 12.45 -4.38
CA ARG A 86 -14.48 11.19 -5.06
C ARG A 86 -13.94 9.97 -4.32
N LEU A 87 -12.71 10.07 -3.80
CA LEU A 87 -12.14 9.00 -3.01
C LEU A 87 -12.90 8.79 -1.69
N TRP A 88 -13.30 9.88 -1.02
CA TRP A 88 -14.14 9.82 0.16
C TRP A 88 -15.49 9.13 -0.14
N GLN A 89 -16.13 9.48 -1.23
CA GLN A 89 -17.36 8.82 -1.67
C GLN A 89 -17.12 7.33 -1.94
N ALA A 90 -16.02 6.97 -2.56
CA ALA A 90 -15.66 5.58 -2.81
C ALA A 90 -15.47 4.77 -1.52
N LEU A 91 -14.99 5.40 -0.44
CA LEU A 91 -14.80 4.77 0.87
C LEU A 91 -16.07 4.71 1.73
N THR A 92 -17.02 5.63 1.52
CA THR A 92 -18.15 5.83 2.45
C THR A 92 -19.53 5.51 1.87
N GLN A 93 -19.71 5.62 0.55
CA GLN A 93 -21.02 5.42 -0.06
C GLN A 93 -21.26 3.96 -0.47
N PRO A 94 -22.38 3.35 -0.06
CA PRO A 94 -22.70 1.94 -0.37
C PRO A 94 -22.69 1.59 -1.86
N ALA A 95 -23.03 2.57 -2.72
CA ALA A 95 -23.01 2.40 -4.17
C ALA A 95 -21.60 2.10 -4.72
N PHE A 96 -20.57 2.65 -4.06
CA PHE A 96 -19.17 2.45 -4.44
C PHE A 96 -18.52 1.31 -3.65
N THR A 97 -18.69 1.24 -2.32
CA THR A 97 -18.06 0.20 -1.49
C THR A 97 -18.50 -1.20 -1.90
N ARG A 98 -19.75 -1.36 -2.36
CA ARG A 98 -20.25 -2.61 -2.93
C ARG A 98 -19.52 -3.01 -4.21
N ARG A 99 -19.09 -2.06 -5.02
CA ARG A 99 -18.45 -2.33 -6.32
C ARG A 99 -17.01 -2.80 -6.16
N TRP A 100 -16.21 -2.13 -5.34
CA TRP A 100 -14.79 -2.46 -5.21
C TRP A 100 -14.47 -3.44 -4.08
N TRP A 101 -15.34 -3.52 -3.05
CA TRP A 101 -15.08 -4.33 -1.86
C TRP A 101 -16.16 -5.37 -1.57
N GLN A 102 -17.32 -5.26 -2.23
CA GLN A 102 -18.50 -6.09 -1.99
C GLN A 102 -19.07 -5.95 -0.55
N VAL A 103 -18.77 -4.84 0.10
CA VAL A 103 -19.23 -4.50 1.44
C VAL A 103 -20.12 -3.27 1.39
N THR A 104 -21.16 -3.26 2.21
CA THR A 104 -21.93 -2.05 2.50
C THR A 104 -21.87 -1.73 3.98
N PHE A 105 -21.83 -0.44 4.28
CA PHE A 105 -21.82 0.08 5.63
C PHE A 105 -23.12 0.83 5.88
N GLU A 106 -23.76 0.57 7.03
CA GLU A 106 -24.86 1.36 7.57
C GLU A 106 -24.34 2.14 8.77
N THR A 107 -24.12 3.42 8.58
CA THR A 107 -23.62 4.37 9.60
C THR A 107 -23.79 5.80 9.08
N ASP A 108 -23.78 6.79 9.94
CA ASP A 108 -23.79 8.23 9.57
C ASP A 108 -22.39 8.85 9.47
N TRP A 109 -21.36 8.03 9.64
CA TRP A 109 -19.95 8.42 9.60
C TRP A 109 -19.53 9.48 10.62
N LYS A 110 -20.26 9.66 11.72
CA LYS A 110 -19.82 10.50 12.83
C LYS A 110 -18.99 9.71 13.82
N VAL A 111 -18.04 10.37 14.45
CA VAL A 111 -17.20 9.75 15.48
C VAL A 111 -18.07 9.18 16.59
N GLY A 112 -17.85 7.94 16.97
CA GLY A 112 -18.63 7.19 17.95
C GLY A 112 -19.89 6.51 17.41
N SER A 113 -20.29 6.77 16.16
CA SER A 113 -21.47 6.11 15.57
C SER A 113 -21.22 4.63 15.33
N PRO A 114 -22.20 3.77 15.64
CA PRO A 114 -22.11 2.35 15.34
C PRO A 114 -22.12 2.11 13.83
N MET A 115 -21.49 1.01 13.42
CA MET A 115 -21.40 0.59 12.03
C MET A 115 -21.95 -0.83 11.88
N THR A 116 -22.87 -1.02 10.97
CA THR A 116 -23.28 -2.35 10.52
C THR A 116 -22.63 -2.65 9.18
N TRP A 117 -21.99 -3.79 9.06
CA TRP A 117 -21.38 -4.27 7.82
C TRP A 117 -22.27 -5.35 7.19
N THR A 118 -22.45 -5.26 5.88
CA THR A 118 -23.06 -6.35 5.13
C THR A 118 -22.10 -6.75 4.00
N ASN A 119 -21.69 -8.00 3.99
CA ASN A 119 -20.80 -8.60 2.99
C ASN A 119 -21.42 -9.88 2.45
N ASN A 120 -21.80 -9.88 1.16
CA ASN A 120 -22.41 -11.07 0.50
C ASN A 120 -23.56 -11.69 1.30
N GLY A 121 -24.46 -10.86 1.83
CA GLY A 121 -25.63 -11.31 2.58
C GLY A 121 -25.36 -11.62 4.05
N ILE A 122 -24.12 -11.60 4.52
CA ILE A 122 -23.77 -11.76 5.93
C ILE A 122 -23.73 -10.37 6.56
N THR A 123 -24.58 -10.14 7.55
CA THR A 123 -24.63 -8.90 8.32
C THR A 123 -23.87 -9.07 9.63
N ILE A 124 -22.97 -8.13 9.90
CA ILE A 124 -22.16 -8.07 11.11
C ILE A 124 -22.48 -6.75 11.79
N ALA A 125 -23.09 -6.81 12.94
CA ALA A 125 -23.41 -5.67 13.79
C ALA A 125 -22.91 -5.97 15.21
N ASP A 126 -22.21 -4.99 15.79
CA ASP A 126 -21.62 -5.10 17.12
C ASP A 126 -21.51 -3.70 17.71
N PRO A 127 -21.89 -3.49 19.01
CA PRO A 127 -21.85 -2.16 19.63
C PRO A 127 -20.45 -1.51 19.63
N GLU A 128 -19.39 -2.29 19.62
CA GLU A 128 -18.02 -1.78 19.59
C GLU A 128 -17.49 -1.56 18.15
N GLN A 129 -18.29 -1.88 17.14
CA GLN A 129 -17.98 -1.60 15.74
C GLN A 129 -18.40 -0.16 15.43
N ILE A 130 -17.46 0.76 15.58
CA ILE A 130 -17.72 2.21 15.58
C ILE A 130 -16.75 2.97 14.68
N VAL A 131 -17.18 4.15 14.28
CA VAL A 131 -16.32 5.17 13.65
C VAL A 131 -15.43 5.79 14.71
N LEU A 132 -14.12 5.76 14.51
CA LEU A 132 -13.11 6.31 15.43
C LEU A 132 -12.72 7.76 15.06
N GLU A 133 -12.54 8.00 13.77
CA GLU A 133 -12.17 9.31 13.23
C GLU A 133 -12.94 9.58 11.94
N SER A 134 -13.38 10.80 11.73
CA SER A 134 -14.07 11.24 10.52
C SER A 134 -13.77 12.72 10.28
N ASP A 135 -12.74 12.97 9.46
CA ASP A 135 -12.42 14.28 8.90
C ASP A 135 -12.63 14.18 7.37
N PRO A 136 -13.78 14.66 6.87
CA PRO A 136 -14.15 14.48 5.46
C PRO A 136 -13.05 14.92 4.51
N PHE A 137 -12.77 14.05 3.55
CA PHE A 137 -11.76 14.21 2.47
C PHE A 137 -10.29 14.13 2.94
N ARG A 138 -10.02 13.89 4.22
CA ARG A 138 -8.68 13.82 4.79
C ARG A 138 -8.40 12.54 5.55
N ARG A 139 -9.31 12.16 6.46
CA ARG A 139 -9.07 11.00 7.33
C ARG A 139 -10.36 10.31 7.72
N LEU A 140 -10.34 8.98 7.65
CA LEU A 140 -11.41 8.12 8.12
C LEU A 140 -10.79 6.96 8.88
N ALA A 141 -11.26 6.68 10.10
CA ALA A 141 -10.84 5.49 10.83
C ALA A 141 -12.03 4.86 11.55
N TYR A 142 -12.00 3.53 11.62
CA TYR A 142 -13.04 2.76 12.32
C TYR A 142 -12.50 1.42 12.82
N THR A 143 -13.19 0.86 13.80
CA THR A 143 -12.91 -0.49 14.29
C THR A 143 -13.30 -1.52 13.25
N TRP A 144 -12.46 -2.55 13.10
CA TRP A 144 -12.74 -3.64 12.17
C TRP A 144 -13.91 -4.50 12.67
N HIS A 145 -14.50 -5.30 11.80
CA HIS A 145 -15.56 -6.22 12.18
C HIS A 145 -15.06 -7.39 13.03
N THR A 146 -15.93 -7.97 13.84
CA THR A 146 -15.68 -9.26 14.48
C THR A 146 -15.96 -10.41 13.52
N PHE A 147 -15.38 -11.57 13.81
CA PHE A 147 -15.64 -12.80 13.04
C PHE A 147 -16.83 -13.55 13.66
N THR A 148 -18.03 -13.23 13.18
CA THR A 148 -19.28 -13.83 13.66
C THR A 148 -19.48 -15.26 13.12
N PRO A 149 -20.32 -16.09 13.75
CA PRO A 149 -20.61 -17.43 13.27
C PRO A 149 -21.07 -17.52 11.82
N GLY A 150 -21.70 -16.47 11.29
CA GLY A 150 -22.10 -16.38 9.88
C GLY A 150 -20.92 -16.42 8.90
N LEU A 151 -19.70 -16.08 9.34
CA LEU A 151 -18.49 -16.18 8.53
C LEU A 151 -17.83 -17.56 8.57
N ARG A 152 -18.27 -18.45 9.46
CA ARG A 152 -17.65 -19.76 9.67
C ARG A 152 -17.67 -20.65 8.42
N GLU A 153 -18.79 -20.68 7.72
CA GLU A 153 -18.94 -21.48 6.49
C GLU A 153 -17.97 -21.00 5.39
N ARG A 154 -17.75 -19.69 5.32
CA ARG A 154 -16.87 -19.07 4.33
C ARG A 154 -15.38 -19.24 4.65
N LEU A 155 -15.01 -19.18 5.94
CA LEU A 155 -13.62 -19.28 6.39
C LEU A 155 -13.17 -20.72 6.61
N GLY A 156 -14.09 -21.64 6.86
CA GLY A 156 -13.83 -22.98 7.36
C GLY A 156 -13.58 -22.99 8.88
N ASP A 157 -13.78 -24.17 9.49
CA ASP A 157 -13.76 -24.34 10.94
C ASP A 157 -12.42 -23.96 11.57
N ASP A 158 -11.31 -24.38 10.98
CA ASP A 158 -9.96 -24.17 11.53
C ASP A 158 -9.56 -22.69 11.56
N LEU A 159 -9.80 -21.98 10.46
CA LEU A 159 -9.48 -20.56 10.37
C LEU A 159 -10.41 -19.74 11.27
N PHE A 160 -11.72 -20.03 11.23
CA PHE A 160 -12.70 -19.38 12.08
C PHE A 160 -12.39 -19.55 13.57
N ALA A 161 -11.99 -20.75 14.01
CA ALA A 161 -11.65 -21.03 15.40
C ALA A 161 -10.45 -20.18 15.91
N LYS A 162 -9.55 -19.75 15.02
CA LYS A 162 -8.44 -18.86 15.35
C LYS A 162 -8.91 -17.41 15.40
N VAL A 163 -9.39 -16.88 14.28
CA VAL A 163 -9.71 -15.45 14.15
C VAL A 163 -10.86 -14.99 15.04
N SER A 164 -11.81 -15.86 15.38
CA SER A 164 -12.94 -15.50 16.24
C SER A 164 -12.58 -15.22 17.70
N LYS A 165 -11.36 -15.54 18.11
CA LYS A 165 -10.83 -15.28 19.46
C LYS A 165 -9.94 -14.05 19.53
N GLU A 166 -9.51 -13.56 18.39
CA GLU A 166 -8.63 -12.40 18.32
C GLU A 166 -9.39 -11.12 18.65
N ARG A 167 -8.69 -10.19 19.28
CA ARG A 167 -9.28 -8.89 19.58
C ARG A 167 -9.55 -8.11 18.29
N ARG A 168 -10.43 -7.13 18.41
CA ARG A 168 -10.78 -6.23 17.32
C ARG A 168 -9.57 -5.38 16.93
N SER A 169 -9.28 -5.33 15.65
CA SER A 169 -8.32 -4.42 15.02
C SER A 169 -9.00 -3.13 14.56
N ARG A 170 -8.23 -2.21 14.02
CA ARG A 170 -8.75 -0.96 13.44
C ARG A 170 -8.11 -0.66 12.10
N VAL A 171 -8.83 0.09 11.26
CA VAL A 171 -8.30 0.60 10.00
C VAL A 171 -8.44 2.11 9.93
N ALA A 172 -7.43 2.76 9.35
CA ALA A 172 -7.42 4.18 9.06
C ALA A 172 -7.06 4.42 7.58
N PHE A 173 -7.72 5.38 6.97
CA PHE A 173 -7.49 5.88 5.63
C PHE A 173 -7.06 7.33 5.71
N GLU A 174 -5.88 7.65 5.18
CA GLU A 174 -5.38 9.02 5.06
C GLU A 174 -5.40 9.44 3.60
N ILE A 175 -6.00 10.58 3.33
CA ILE A 175 -6.24 11.12 1.99
C ILE A 175 -5.50 12.45 1.88
N GLN A 176 -4.58 12.56 0.92
CA GLN A 176 -3.80 13.77 0.69
C GLN A 176 -3.74 14.11 -0.79
N GLN A 177 -4.18 15.33 -1.15
CA GLN A 177 -4.00 15.84 -2.52
C GLN A 177 -2.54 16.12 -2.81
N ILE A 178 -2.04 15.61 -3.94
CA ILE A 178 -0.67 15.87 -4.44
C ILE A 178 -0.75 16.18 -5.93
N GLY A 179 -0.80 17.46 -6.27
CA GLY A 179 -1.00 17.88 -7.66
C GLY A 179 -2.33 17.39 -8.22
N ASP A 180 -2.29 16.64 -9.31
CA ASP A 180 -3.45 16.00 -9.96
C ASP A 180 -3.74 14.58 -9.47
N LEU A 181 -3.01 14.11 -8.45
CA LEU A 181 -3.16 12.81 -7.83
C LEU A 181 -3.62 12.96 -6.38
N VAL A 182 -4.25 11.91 -5.86
CA VAL A 182 -4.53 11.73 -4.44
C VAL A 182 -3.69 10.59 -3.92
N LYS A 183 -2.89 10.87 -2.89
CA LYS A 183 -2.21 9.85 -2.10
C LYS A 183 -3.20 9.28 -1.09
N LEU A 184 -3.41 7.98 -1.15
CA LEU A 184 -4.14 7.21 -0.16
C LEU A 184 -3.15 6.38 0.66
N THR A 185 -3.17 6.54 1.98
CA THR A 185 -2.45 5.64 2.90
C THR A 185 -3.47 4.87 3.73
N VAL A 186 -3.40 3.56 3.70
CA VAL A 186 -4.22 2.66 4.52
C VAL A 186 -3.34 2.08 5.61
N VAL A 187 -3.75 2.28 6.85
CA VAL A 187 -3.10 1.68 8.02
C VAL A 187 -4.11 0.76 8.69
N HIS A 188 -3.77 -0.52 8.83
CA HIS A 188 -4.58 -1.48 9.58
C HIS A 188 -3.70 -2.04 10.69
N ASP A 189 -4.03 -1.72 11.91
CA ASP A 189 -3.22 -1.98 13.09
C ASP A 189 -4.05 -2.53 14.26
N ASP A 190 -3.45 -2.52 15.43
CA ASP A 190 -4.04 -2.99 16.69
C ASP A 190 -4.28 -4.51 16.71
N PHE A 191 -3.51 -5.27 15.93
CA PHE A 191 -3.52 -6.72 15.97
C PHE A 191 -2.79 -7.26 17.20
N GLU A 192 -3.14 -8.48 17.59
CA GLU A 192 -2.35 -9.24 18.58
C GLU A 192 -1.03 -9.72 17.95
N PRO A 193 0.01 -9.98 18.76
CA PRO A 193 1.17 -10.72 18.28
C PRO A 193 0.74 -12.05 17.64
N ASP A 194 1.37 -12.44 16.52
CA ASP A 194 1.07 -13.65 15.75
C ASP A 194 -0.39 -13.77 15.23
N SER A 195 -1.05 -12.62 15.02
CA SER A 195 -2.44 -12.55 14.57
C SER A 195 -2.65 -13.22 13.21
N THR A 196 -3.61 -14.12 13.17
CA THR A 196 -4.11 -14.74 11.94
C THR A 196 -4.86 -13.72 11.09
N ALA A 197 -5.64 -12.83 11.72
CA ALA A 197 -6.33 -11.72 11.05
C ALA A 197 -5.35 -10.77 10.37
N ALA A 198 -4.20 -10.45 10.99
CA ALA A 198 -3.15 -9.65 10.35
C ALA A 198 -2.64 -10.31 9.05
N SER A 199 -2.43 -11.62 9.07
CA SER A 199 -2.00 -12.37 7.88
C SER A 199 -3.07 -12.34 6.77
N MET A 200 -4.36 -12.46 7.12
CA MET A 200 -5.47 -12.36 6.16
C MET A 200 -5.52 -10.95 5.53
N VAL A 201 -5.36 -9.93 6.33
CA VAL A 201 -5.35 -8.52 5.92
C VAL A 201 -4.21 -8.22 4.95
N GLN A 202 -3.00 -8.72 5.22
CA GLN A 202 -1.84 -8.55 4.34
C GLN A 202 -2.08 -9.08 2.93
N HIS A 203 -2.85 -10.16 2.79
CA HIS A 203 -3.18 -10.74 1.48
C HIS A 203 -4.43 -10.11 0.85
N GLY A 204 -5.40 -9.70 1.65
CA GLY A 204 -6.68 -9.18 1.18
C GLY A 204 -6.60 -7.73 0.68
N TRP A 205 -5.95 -6.84 1.44
CA TRP A 205 -5.90 -5.41 1.11
C TRP A 205 -5.35 -5.08 -0.27
N PRO A 206 -4.22 -5.66 -0.74
CA PRO A 206 -3.70 -5.35 -2.07
C PRO A 206 -4.72 -5.60 -3.19
N VAL A 207 -5.51 -6.68 -3.08
CA VAL A 207 -6.55 -7.03 -4.07
C VAL A 207 -7.68 -6.00 -4.05
N PHE A 208 -8.17 -5.65 -2.85
CA PHE A 208 -9.25 -4.67 -2.71
C PHE A 208 -8.81 -3.27 -3.14
N LEU A 209 -7.61 -2.85 -2.75
CA LEU A 209 -7.09 -1.53 -3.08
C LEU A 209 -6.81 -1.38 -4.58
N SER A 210 -6.35 -2.41 -5.27
CA SER A 210 -6.23 -2.38 -6.73
C SER A 210 -7.59 -2.19 -7.42
N SER A 211 -8.65 -2.78 -6.87
CA SER A 211 -10.02 -2.54 -7.36
C SER A 211 -10.52 -1.12 -7.04
N LEU A 212 -10.15 -0.58 -5.87
CA LEU A 212 -10.44 0.80 -5.50
C LEU A 212 -9.70 1.80 -6.40
N GLU A 213 -8.43 1.55 -6.73
CA GLU A 213 -7.64 2.40 -7.63
C GLU A 213 -8.29 2.56 -9.00
N THR A 214 -8.77 1.46 -9.56
CA THR A 214 -9.37 1.43 -10.89
C THR A 214 -10.73 2.14 -10.93
N LEU A 215 -11.54 2.03 -9.88
CA LEU A 215 -12.91 2.55 -9.85
C LEU A 215 -13.02 4.07 -10.05
N PRO A 216 -12.22 4.94 -9.38
CA PRO A 216 -12.27 6.38 -9.59
C PRO A 216 -11.67 6.83 -10.92
N GLU A 217 -10.79 6.04 -11.52
CA GLU A 217 -10.13 6.35 -12.79
C GLU A 217 -10.98 6.00 -14.01
N THR A 218 -11.69 4.87 -13.95
CA THR A 218 -12.39 4.28 -15.09
C THR A 218 -13.91 4.16 -14.92
N ASP A 219 -14.43 4.46 -13.72
CA ASP A 219 -15.81 4.15 -13.29
C ASP A 219 -16.14 2.63 -13.28
N GLU A 220 -15.16 1.77 -13.48
CA GLU A 220 -15.28 0.32 -13.44
C GLU A 220 -14.28 -0.29 -12.47
N PRO A 221 -14.67 -1.22 -11.56
CA PRO A 221 -13.74 -1.96 -10.72
C PRO A 221 -13.02 -3.03 -11.56
N LEU A 222 -11.85 -3.49 -11.09
CA LEU A 222 -11.22 -4.66 -11.66
C LEU A 222 -12.18 -5.86 -11.58
N ALA A 223 -12.27 -6.61 -12.68
CA ALA A 223 -13.07 -7.83 -12.71
C ALA A 223 -12.51 -8.82 -11.66
N SER A 224 -13.35 -9.21 -10.68
CA SER A 224 -12.97 -10.26 -9.73
C SER A 224 -12.74 -11.54 -10.52
N SER A 225 -11.51 -12.04 -10.55
CA SER A 225 -11.27 -13.42 -10.98
C SER A 225 -11.96 -14.37 -9.99
N ARG A 226 -12.90 -15.15 -10.51
CA ARG A 226 -13.64 -16.18 -9.76
C ARG A 226 -12.71 -17.30 -9.31
#